data_4e7bb5259f21cf1cfd18fa343e631054
#
_entry.id   4e7bb5259f21cf1cfd18fa343e631054
#
_cell.length_a   1.000
_cell.length_b   1.000
_cell.length_c   1.000
_cell.angle_alpha   90.00
_cell.angle_beta   90.00
_cell.angle_gamma   90.00
#
_symmetry.space_group_name_H-M   'P 1'
#
loop_
_entity.id
_entity.type
_entity.pdbx_description
1 polymer ?
#
loop_
_entity_poly.entity_id
_entity_poly.type
_entity_poly.pdbx_seq_one_letter_code
_entity_poly.pdbx_strand_id
1 'polypeptide(L)'
;MVFVICTGLLLTAPLLIGEPTPAATTSFNAYTKTVESRLAKQHLSPNAFLATVAYDPVRTEARLRQGELIIEQLTPSTSADLPGALLHHWRGTAFAPGAKASDFERLMRDFNTYPQHFSPQVLQASLLAQNGDRFQASIRVRQRHVITVVMDTTYDITFGQLDSRHGYSISRSTHIDEIDSPGTSSEHPLNAADEHGYLWRLNTYWTYEERDGGLYLQIEAVSLTRSIPHGLGWAIRPYVESIPRESLEFTLHSVCAALRKQDIAALKKDNE
;
A
#
# COMPACT_ATOMS: atom_id res chain seq x y z
N MET A 1 -6.01 58.35 34.79
CA MET A 1 -6.72 57.73 33.65
C MET A 1 -5.73 56.81 32.98
N VAL A 2 -5.78 55.50 33.35
CA VAL A 2 -4.83 54.46 32.91
C VAL A 2 -5.52 53.65 31.81
N PHE A 3 -4.99 53.71 30.57
CA PHE A 3 -5.44 52.90 29.47
C PHE A 3 -4.80 51.51 29.57
N VAL A 4 -5.59 50.48 29.85
CA VAL A 4 -5.18 49.09 29.73
C VAL A 4 -5.43 48.64 28.29
N ILE A 5 -4.34 48.44 27.53
CA ILE A 5 -4.37 47.86 26.20
C ILE A 5 -4.42 46.34 26.39
N CYS A 6 -5.62 45.72 26.22
CA CYS A 6 -5.75 44.28 26.06
C CYS A 6 -5.27 43.89 24.66
N THR A 7 -4.02 43.44 24.57
CA THR A 7 -3.52 42.70 23.39
C THR A 7 -4.13 41.31 23.38
N GLY A 8 -5.19 41.16 22.59
CA GLY A 8 -5.77 39.86 22.32
C GLY A 8 -4.77 38.98 21.56
N LEU A 9 -4.24 37.96 22.24
CA LEU A 9 -3.50 36.90 21.62
C LEU A 9 -4.50 36.09 20.76
N LEU A 10 -4.53 36.35 19.47
CA LEU A 10 -5.18 35.46 18.49
C LEU A 10 -4.38 34.16 18.47
N LEU A 11 -4.79 33.19 19.30
CA LEU A 11 -4.44 31.79 19.15
C LEU A 11 -5.04 31.33 17.81
N THR A 12 -4.25 31.42 16.74
CA THR A 12 -4.57 30.70 15.51
C THR A 12 -4.46 29.22 15.83
N ALA A 13 -5.60 28.60 16.14
CA ALA A 13 -5.70 27.15 16.15
C ALA A 13 -5.19 26.67 14.78
N PRO A 14 -4.30 25.67 14.72
CA PRO A 14 -3.92 25.10 13.44
C PRO A 14 -5.21 24.60 12.80
N LEU A 15 -5.52 25.15 11.61
CA LEU A 15 -6.61 24.64 10.78
C LEU A 15 -6.41 23.14 10.64
N LEU A 16 -7.38 22.36 11.09
CA LEU A 16 -7.44 20.92 10.86
C LEU A 16 -7.61 20.76 9.35
N ILE A 17 -6.50 20.54 8.63
CA ILE A 17 -6.50 20.37 7.18
C ILE A 17 -6.75 18.87 6.96
N GLY A 18 -7.99 18.51 6.61
CA GLY A 18 -8.36 17.13 6.24
C GLY A 18 -7.69 16.66 4.95
N GLU A 19 -7.30 17.60 4.07
CA GLU A 19 -6.62 17.30 2.80
C GLU A 19 -5.12 17.63 2.85
N PRO A 20 -4.29 16.94 2.01
CA PRO A 20 -2.87 17.28 1.89
C PRO A 20 -2.70 18.67 1.28
N THR A 21 -1.70 19.41 1.74
CA THR A 21 -1.35 20.70 1.13
C THR A 21 -0.97 20.51 -0.34
N PRO A 22 -1.15 21.54 -1.21
CA PRO A 22 -0.70 21.48 -2.60
C PRO A 22 0.80 21.14 -2.72
N ALA A 23 1.62 21.63 -1.80
CA ALA A 23 3.06 21.33 -1.75
C ALA A 23 3.32 19.86 -1.43
N ALA A 24 2.61 19.26 -0.46
CA ALA A 24 2.72 17.84 -0.12
C ALA A 24 2.27 16.96 -1.29
N THR A 25 1.15 17.29 -1.94
CA THR A 25 0.65 16.59 -3.14
C THR A 25 1.65 16.67 -4.29
N THR A 26 2.23 17.84 -4.56
CA THR A 26 3.24 18.02 -5.61
C THR A 26 4.49 17.17 -5.33
N SER A 27 4.96 17.18 -4.09
CA SER A 27 6.12 16.38 -3.67
C SER A 27 5.87 14.89 -3.77
N PHE A 28 4.69 14.41 -3.36
CA PHE A 28 4.28 13.02 -3.51
C PHE A 28 4.26 12.60 -4.97
N ASN A 29 3.66 13.40 -5.85
CA ASN A 29 3.58 13.12 -7.29
C ASN A 29 4.97 13.10 -7.95
N ALA A 30 5.86 14.01 -7.57
CA ALA A 30 7.24 14.02 -8.07
C ALA A 30 8.01 12.78 -7.60
N TYR A 31 7.84 12.39 -6.35
CA TYR A 31 8.48 11.21 -5.78
C TYR A 31 7.99 9.92 -6.46
N THR A 32 6.67 9.72 -6.55
CA THR A 32 6.09 8.53 -7.20
C THR A 32 6.48 8.43 -8.67
N LYS A 33 6.56 9.55 -9.39
CA LYS A 33 7.07 9.59 -10.78
C LYS A 33 8.51 9.08 -10.86
N THR A 34 9.36 9.40 -9.88
CA THR A 34 10.74 8.90 -9.83
C THR A 34 10.76 7.39 -9.58
N VAL A 35 9.94 6.89 -8.64
CA VAL A 35 9.79 5.45 -8.38
C VAL A 35 9.31 4.72 -9.64
N GLU A 36 8.27 5.22 -10.28
CA GLU A 36 7.72 4.61 -11.50
C GLU A 36 8.71 4.62 -12.65
N SER A 37 9.50 5.69 -12.82
CA SER A 37 10.55 5.76 -13.85
C SER A 37 11.66 4.74 -13.61
N ARG A 38 12.00 4.46 -12.35
CA ARG A 38 12.96 3.40 -11.97
C ARG A 38 12.38 2.03 -12.28
N LEU A 39 11.14 1.77 -11.84
CA LEU A 39 10.46 0.49 -12.07
C LEU A 39 10.28 0.22 -13.57
N ALA A 40 9.90 1.22 -14.36
CA ALA A 40 9.77 1.08 -15.81
C ALA A 40 11.07 0.63 -16.47
N LYS A 41 12.23 1.17 -16.03
CA LYS A 41 13.56 0.70 -16.51
C LYS A 41 13.87 -0.71 -16.05
N GLN A 42 13.55 -1.04 -14.80
CA GLN A 42 13.74 -2.37 -14.21
C GLN A 42 12.94 -3.43 -14.97
N HIS A 43 11.68 -3.14 -15.34
CA HIS A 43 10.79 -4.05 -16.06
C HIS A 43 11.15 -4.27 -17.55
N LEU A 44 12.20 -3.64 -18.05
CA LEU A 44 12.72 -3.90 -19.40
C LEU A 44 13.71 -5.06 -19.48
N SER A 45 14.18 -5.58 -18.34
CA SER A 45 15.23 -6.60 -18.28
C SER A 45 14.85 -7.77 -17.38
N PRO A 46 14.82 -9.02 -17.88
CA PRO A 46 14.54 -10.18 -17.04
C PRO A 46 15.60 -10.38 -15.95
N ASN A 47 16.85 -10.00 -16.20
CA ASN A 47 17.96 -10.17 -15.23
C ASN A 47 17.95 -9.15 -14.07
N ALA A 48 17.14 -8.10 -14.17
CA ALA A 48 17.00 -7.07 -13.16
C ALA A 48 15.53 -6.80 -12.83
N PHE A 49 14.63 -7.75 -13.13
CA PHE A 49 13.20 -7.58 -13.03
C PHE A 49 12.74 -7.35 -11.59
N LEU A 50 13.30 -8.10 -10.65
CA LEU A 50 13.17 -7.83 -9.22
C LEU A 50 14.30 -6.93 -8.73
N ALA A 51 13.99 -5.96 -7.89
CA ALA A 51 15.03 -5.20 -7.23
C ALA A 51 15.83 -6.09 -6.28
N THR A 52 17.15 -5.94 -6.29
CA THR A 52 18.04 -6.66 -5.37
C THR A 52 17.70 -6.27 -3.94
N VAL A 53 17.49 -7.27 -3.10
CA VAL A 53 17.21 -7.12 -1.67
C VAL A 53 18.51 -7.37 -0.91
N ALA A 54 18.93 -6.39 -0.10
CA ALA A 54 20.04 -6.47 0.85
C ALA A 54 21.43 -6.78 0.29
N TYR A 55 22.45 -6.74 1.18
CA TYR A 55 23.89 -6.85 0.88
C TYR A 55 24.33 -8.25 0.44
N ASP A 56 23.52 -9.29 0.66
CA ASP A 56 23.85 -10.68 0.31
C ASP A 56 22.66 -11.32 -0.42
N PRO A 57 22.63 -11.30 -1.76
CA PRO A 57 21.53 -11.86 -2.55
C PRO A 57 21.33 -13.36 -2.32
N VAL A 58 22.39 -14.14 -2.20
CA VAL A 58 22.32 -15.61 -2.05
C VAL A 58 21.65 -15.98 -0.71
N ARG A 59 22.10 -15.35 0.36
CA ARG A 59 21.50 -15.56 1.69
C ARG A 59 20.05 -15.08 1.74
N THR A 60 19.76 -13.97 1.08
CA THR A 60 18.43 -13.39 0.97
C THR A 60 17.46 -14.33 0.28
N GLU A 61 17.84 -14.90 -0.87
CA GLU A 61 17.03 -15.88 -1.58
C GLU A 61 16.80 -17.16 -0.77
N ALA A 62 17.83 -17.65 -0.06
CA ALA A 62 17.67 -18.80 0.82
C ALA A 62 16.63 -18.56 1.93
N ARG A 63 16.63 -17.38 2.55
CA ARG A 63 15.63 -16.96 3.56
C ARG A 63 14.22 -16.87 2.98
N LEU A 64 14.08 -16.26 1.80
CA LEU A 64 12.79 -16.16 1.10
C LEU A 64 12.22 -17.56 0.80
N ARG A 65 13.05 -18.50 0.32
CA ARG A 65 12.63 -19.89 0.06
C ARG A 65 12.27 -20.67 1.35
N GLN A 66 12.78 -20.25 2.50
CA GLN A 66 12.38 -20.77 3.82
C GLN A 66 11.08 -20.15 4.33
N GLY A 67 10.45 -19.23 3.56
CA GLY A 67 9.17 -18.60 3.87
C GLY A 67 9.31 -17.32 4.69
N GLU A 68 10.53 -16.80 4.86
CA GLU A 68 10.70 -15.49 5.48
C GLU A 68 10.25 -14.37 4.55
N LEU A 69 9.65 -13.32 5.12
CA LEU A 69 9.41 -12.07 4.42
C LEU A 69 10.58 -11.11 4.65
N ILE A 70 10.95 -10.37 3.63
CA ILE A 70 11.95 -9.32 3.75
C ILE A 70 11.29 -7.98 3.50
N ILE A 71 11.28 -7.14 4.53
CA ILE A 71 10.64 -5.82 4.50
C ILE A 71 11.70 -4.76 4.70
N GLU A 72 11.75 -3.78 3.79
CA GLU A 72 12.74 -2.71 3.76
C GLU A 72 12.05 -1.35 3.73
N GLN A 73 12.53 -0.43 4.53
CA GLN A 73 12.13 0.97 4.42
C GLN A 73 13.01 1.67 3.37
N LEU A 74 12.37 2.23 2.37
CA LEU A 74 13.02 2.92 1.25
C LEU A 74 12.87 4.45 1.31
N THR A 75 12.12 4.97 2.30
CA THR A 75 11.89 6.41 2.45
C THR A 75 13.24 7.12 2.64
N PRO A 76 13.61 8.06 1.76
CA PRO A 76 14.82 8.85 1.97
C PRO A 76 14.67 9.71 3.23
N SER A 77 15.74 9.84 4.00
CA SER A 77 15.76 10.68 5.23
C SER A 77 15.39 12.14 4.98
N THR A 78 15.65 12.66 3.78
CA THR A 78 15.32 14.04 3.35
C THR A 78 13.87 14.22 2.88
N SER A 79 13.12 13.14 2.66
CA SER A 79 11.75 13.16 2.11
C SER A 79 10.70 12.70 3.12
N ALA A 80 11.11 12.28 4.32
CA ALA A 80 10.19 11.73 5.32
C ALA A 80 9.22 12.81 5.82
N ASP A 81 9.69 14.04 6.06
CA ASP A 81 8.91 15.14 6.61
C ASP A 81 8.63 16.19 5.53
N LEU A 82 7.41 16.17 5.00
CA LEU A 82 6.86 17.22 4.14
C LEU A 82 6.04 18.20 5.00
N PRO A 83 5.89 19.49 4.61
CA PRO A 83 5.07 20.43 5.36
C PRO A 83 3.63 19.91 5.57
N GLY A 84 3.31 19.54 6.81
CA GLY A 84 2.00 19.01 7.20
C GLY A 84 1.73 17.55 6.81
N ALA A 85 2.71 16.83 6.25
CA ALA A 85 2.56 15.46 5.76
C ALA A 85 3.78 14.58 6.09
N LEU A 86 3.57 13.26 6.04
CA LEU A 86 4.62 12.25 6.09
C LEU A 86 4.53 11.39 4.83
N LEU A 87 5.67 11.17 4.19
CA LEU A 87 5.82 10.26 3.09
C LEU A 87 6.45 8.97 3.59
N HIS A 88 5.82 7.84 3.27
CA HIS A 88 6.34 6.51 3.57
C HIS A 88 6.59 5.77 2.27
N HIS A 89 7.75 5.11 2.17
CA HIS A 89 8.06 4.20 1.07
C HIS A 89 8.66 2.93 1.64
N TRP A 90 7.99 1.81 1.40
CA TRP A 90 8.39 0.49 1.88
C TRP A 90 8.38 -0.51 0.74
N ARG A 91 9.24 -1.51 0.84
CA ARG A 91 9.30 -2.64 -0.07
C ARG A 91 9.23 -3.94 0.73
N GLY A 92 8.41 -4.86 0.26
CA GLY A 92 8.32 -6.20 0.80
C GLY A 92 8.60 -7.23 -0.28
N THR A 93 9.29 -8.31 0.08
CA THR A 93 9.62 -9.41 -0.83
C THR A 93 9.26 -10.74 -0.18
N ALA A 94 8.66 -11.65 -0.95
CA ALA A 94 8.27 -12.98 -0.55
C ALA A 94 8.57 -14.00 -1.65
N PHE A 95 8.56 -15.29 -1.28
CA PHE A 95 8.58 -16.41 -2.22
C PHE A 95 7.37 -17.33 -1.97
N ALA A 96 6.63 -17.65 -3.02
CA ALA A 96 5.51 -18.60 -2.99
C ALA A 96 5.91 -19.87 -3.74
N PRO A 97 6.26 -20.97 -3.03
CA PRO A 97 6.64 -22.23 -3.67
C PRO A 97 5.50 -22.80 -4.49
N GLY A 98 5.78 -23.35 -5.68
CA GLY A 98 4.80 -23.97 -6.58
C GLY A 98 3.93 -23.00 -7.37
N ALA A 99 3.81 -21.74 -6.94
CA ALA A 99 2.96 -20.75 -7.59
C ALA A 99 3.55 -20.26 -8.93
N LYS A 100 2.66 -19.93 -9.87
CA LYS A 100 3.00 -19.39 -11.20
C LYS A 100 2.63 -17.92 -11.31
N ALA A 101 3.24 -17.23 -12.25
CA ALA A 101 2.91 -15.85 -12.59
C ALA A 101 1.43 -15.67 -12.93
N SER A 102 0.85 -16.62 -13.70
CA SER A 102 -0.56 -16.62 -14.06
C SER A 102 -1.52 -16.80 -12.87
N ASP A 103 -1.10 -17.50 -11.81
CA ASP A 103 -1.92 -17.70 -10.61
C ASP A 103 -2.02 -16.40 -9.82
N PHE A 104 -0.89 -15.68 -9.71
CA PHE A 104 -0.86 -14.37 -9.07
C PHE A 104 -1.69 -13.34 -9.86
N GLU A 105 -1.55 -13.29 -11.19
CA GLU A 105 -2.35 -12.39 -12.01
C GLU A 105 -3.85 -12.65 -11.85
N ARG A 106 -4.26 -13.91 -11.88
CA ARG A 106 -5.67 -14.29 -11.69
C ARG A 106 -6.18 -13.82 -10.32
N LEU A 107 -5.39 -14.06 -9.26
CA LEU A 107 -5.71 -13.61 -7.90
C LEU A 107 -5.87 -12.09 -7.83
N MET A 108 -4.94 -11.34 -8.41
CA MET A 108 -4.91 -9.88 -8.31
C MET A 108 -5.90 -9.17 -9.23
N ARG A 109 -6.41 -9.84 -10.25
CA ARG A 109 -7.46 -9.30 -11.15
C ARG A 109 -8.89 -9.60 -10.66
N ASP A 110 -9.06 -10.54 -9.73
CA ASP A 110 -10.37 -10.91 -9.17
C ASP A 110 -10.67 -10.12 -7.89
N PHE A 111 -10.97 -8.83 -8.06
CA PHE A 111 -11.24 -7.91 -6.95
C PHE A 111 -12.38 -8.38 -6.05
N ASN A 112 -13.41 -9.05 -6.60
CA ASN A 112 -14.58 -9.50 -5.85
C ASN A 112 -14.23 -10.56 -4.80
N THR A 113 -13.11 -11.27 -4.96
CA THR A 113 -12.64 -12.27 -4.00
C THR A 113 -11.69 -11.72 -2.92
N TYR A 114 -11.29 -10.44 -3.01
CA TYR A 114 -10.38 -9.83 -2.06
C TYR A 114 -10.80 -9.96 -0.59
N PRO A 115 -12.09 -9.80 -0.21
CA PRO A 115 -12.51 -10.02 1.17
C PRO A 115 -12.26 -11.44 1.69
N GLN A 116 -12.18 -12.44 0.80
CA GLN A 116 -11.91 -13.83 1.17
C GLN A 116 -10.40 -14.08 1.40
N HIS A 117 -9.55 -13.37 0.66
CA HIS A 117 -8.10 -13.54 0.69
C HIS A 117 -7.40 -12.59 1.65
N PHE A 118 -7.93 -11.37 1.80
CA PHE A 118 -7.34 -10.30 2.60
C PHE A 118 -8.17 -9.95 3.85
N SER A 119 -8.98 -10.89 4.35
CA SER A 119 -9.64 -10.74 5.66
C SER A 119 -8.59 -10.77 6.78
N PRO A 120 -8.76 -9.97 7.84
CA PRO A 120 -9.88 -9.06 8.15
C PRO A 120 -9.67 -7.61 7.69
N GLN A 121 -8.61 -7.31 6.92
CA GLN A 121 -8.31 -5.93 6.53
C GLN A 121 -9.16 -5.44 5.35
N VAL A 122 -9.46 -6.29 4.37
CA VAL A 122 -10.38 -5.93 3.29
C VAL A 122 -11.78 -6.39 3.64
N LEU A 123 -12.70 -5.44 3.74
CA LEU A 123 -14.11 -5.69 4.08
C LEU A 123 -14.96 -5.89 2.84
N GLN A 124 -14.70 -5.11 1.79
CA GLN A 124 -15.39 -5.16 0.51
C GLN A 124 -14.41 -4.79 -0.60
N ALA A 125 -14.60 -5.34 -1.79
CA ALA A 125 -13.91 -4.89 -2.98
C ALA A 125 -14.80 -5.15 -4.19
N SER A 126 -14.71 -4.28 -5.19
CA SER A 126 -15.48 -4.40 -6.43
C SER A 126 -14.73 -3.81 -7.61
N LEU A 127 -14.89 -4.44 -8.77
CA LEU A 127 -14.47 -3.90 -10.03
C LEU A 127 -15.47 -2.81 -10.46
N LEU A 128 -15.00 -1.60 -10.73
CA LEU A 128 -15.81 -0.48 -11.21
C LEU A 128 -15.78 -0.38 -12.75
N ALA A 129 -14.60 -0.54 -13.34
CA ALA A 129 -14.40 -0.50 -14.78
C ALA A 129 -13.18 -1.33 -15.20
N GLN A 130 -13.22 -1.83 -16.45
CA GLN A 130 -12.10 -2.53 -17.07
C GLN A 130 -11.99 -2.16 -18.55
N ASN A 131 -10.75 -1.90 -18.99
CA ASN A 131 -10.41 -1.73 -20.39
C ASN A 131 -9.05 -2.40 -20.67
N GLY A 132 -9.08 -3.64 -21.19
CA GLY A 132 -7.89 -4.46 -21.35
C GLY A 132 -7.21 -4.74 -20.01
N ASP A 133 -5.95 -4.33 -19.89
CA ASP A 133 -5.13 -4.48 -18.68
C ASP A 133 -5.25 -3.28 -17.71
N ARG A 134 -6.20 -2.38 -17.96
CA ARG A 134 -6.50 -1.25 -17.09
C ARG A 134 -7.80 -1.52 -16.35
N PHE A 135 -7.77 -1.31 -15.03
CA PHE A 135 -8.88 -1.56 -14.13
C PHE A 135 -9.11 -0.33 -13.25
N GLN A 136 -10.36 -0.12 -12.89
CA GLN A 136 -10.73 0.77 -11.80
C GLN A 136 -11.46 -0.08 -10.76
N ALA A 137 -11.03 -0.02 -9.51
CA ALA A 137 -11.59 -0.83 -8.44
C ALA A 137 -11.84 0.03 -7.19
N SER A 138 -12.89 -0.32 -6.46
CA SER A 138 -13.18 0.21 -5.14
C SER A 138 -12.86 -0.84 -4.09
N ILE A 139 -12.19 -0.46 -3.01
CA ILE A 139 -11.80 -1.34 -1.92
C ILE A 139 -12.09 -0.65 -0.60
N ARG A 140 -12.91 -1.29 0.25
CA ARG A 140 -13.11 -0.87 1.64
C ARG A 140 -12.12 -1.60 2.51
N VAL A 141 -11.28 -0.84 3.20
CA VAL A 141 -10.25 -1.37 4.09
C VAL A 141 -10.52 -1.00 5.54
N ARG A 142 -10.12 -1.89 6.45
CA ARG A 142 -10.12 -1.67 7.89
C ARG A 142 -8.73 -1.82 8.45
N GLN A 143 -8.21 -0.77 9.04
CA GLN A 143 -6.96 -0.78 9.80
C GLN A 143 -7.29 -0.78 11.30
N ARG A 144 -6.70 -1.72 12.03
CA ARG A 144 -6.92 -1.86 13.47
C ARG A 144 -5.60 -1.86 14.21
N HIS A 145 -5.35 -0.76 14.92
CA HIS A 145 -4.21 -0.61 15.82
C HIS A 145 -4.73 -0.13 17.19
N VAL A 146 -4.30 1.05 17.66
CA VAL A 146 -4.83 1.69 18.86
C VAL A 146 -6.29 2.09 18.67
N ILE A 147 -6.62 2.53 17.48
CA ILE A 147 -7.99 2.82 17.01
C ILE A 147 -8.29 1.95 15.79
N THR A 148 -9.57 1.81 15.47
CA THR A 148 -10.02 1.20 14.22
C THR A 148 -10.41 2.29 13.26
N VAL A 149 -9.83 2.28 12.06
CA VAL A 149 -10.15 3.19 10.96
C VAL A 149 -10.68 2.36 9.81
N VAL A 150 -11.81 2.78 9.23
CA VAL A 150 -12.34 2.22 7.98
C VAL A 150 -12.24 3.29 6.91
N MET A 151 -11.79 2.89 5.73
CA MET A 151 -11.62 3.79 4.59
C MET A 151 -12.19 3.15 3.34
N ASP A 152 -12.89 3.95 2.54
CA ASP A 152 -13.23 3.61 1.15
C ASP A 152 -12.17 4.18 0.22
N THR A 153 -11.63 3.31 -0.63
CA THR A 153 -10.54 3.66 -1.51
C THR A 153 -10.89 3.30 -2.95
N THR A 154 -10.56 4.17 -3.89
CA THR A 154 -10.68 3.90 -5.32
C THR A 154 -9.29 3.95 -5.95
N TYR A 155 -9.03 2.99 -6.83
CA TYR A 155 -7.73 2.84 -7.50
C TYR A 155 -7.87 2.75 -9.01
N ASP A 156 -6.94 3.39 -9.71
CA ASP A 156 -6.61 3.08 -11.09
C ASP A 156 -5.46 2.07 -11.09
N ILE A 157 -5.66 0.92 -11.75
CA ILE A 157 -4.72 -0.21 -11.73
C ILE A 157 -4.37 -0.58 -13.17
N THR A 158 -3.10 -0.80 -13.43
CA THR A 158 -2.61 -1.26 -14.72
C THR A 158 -1.74 -2.49 -14.52
N PHE A 159 -2.00 -3.56 -15.27
CA PHE A 159 -1.14 -4.74 -15.35
C PHE A 159 -0.26 -4.65 -16.59
N GLY A 160 0.94 -5.21 -16.50
CA GLY A 160 1.87 -5.36 -17.60
C GLY A 160 2.76 -6.58 -17.40
N GLN A 161 3.36 -7.06 -18.48
CA GLN A 161 4.26 -8.19 -18.44
C GLN A 161 5.40 -8.00 -19.44
N LEU A 162 6.57 -8.53 -19.10
CA LEU A 162 7.70 -8.61 -20.03
C LEU A 162 7.60 -9.90 -20.84
N ASP A 163 7.22 -11.01 -20.19
CA ASP A 163 6.97 -12.32 -20.77
C ASP A 163 6.03 -13.14 -19.85
N SER A 164 5.83 -14.42 -20.13
CA SER A 164 4.92 -15.30 -19.38
C SER A 164 5.34 -15.56 -17.93
N ARG A 165 6.57 -15.23 -17.54
CA ARG A 165 7.13 -15.45 -16.20
C ARG A 165 7.39 -14.15 -15.43
N HIS A 166 7.39 -13.00 -16.11
CA HIS A 166 7.73 -11.72 -15.54
C HIS A 166 6.60 -10.73 -15.76
N GLY A 167 5.97 -10.31 -14.69
CA GLY A 167 4.89 -9.35 -14.77
C GLY A 167 4.89 -8.35 -13.62
N TYR A 168 4.07 -7.32 -13.77
CA TYR A 168 3.95 -6.25 -12.79
C TYR A 168 2.54 -5.65 -12.78
N SER A 169 2.20 -4.98 -11.69
CA SER A 169 1.04 -4.08 -11.66
C SER A 169 1.37 -2.77 -10.98
N ILE A 170 0.70 -1.72 -11.41
CA ILE A 170 0.79 -0.37 -10.88
C ILE A 170 -0.61 0.02 -10.42
N SER A 171 -0.77 0.31 -9.14
CA SER A 171 -2.03 0.77 -8.56
C SER A 171 -1.83 2.15 -7.96
N ARG A 172 -2.69 3.11 -8.32
CA ARG A 172 -2.67 4.48 -7.80
C ARG A 172 -4.02 4.81 -7.20
N SER A 173 -4.04 5.25 -5.95
CA SER A 173 -5.27 5.76 -5.36
C SER A 173 -5.74 7.02 -6.09
N THR A 174 -7.00 7.04 -6.48
CA THR A 174 -7.67 8.23 -7.05
C THR A 174 -8.51 8.94 -6.00
N HIS A 175 -9.05 8.18 -5.05
CA HIS A 175 -9.86 8.68 -3.97
C HIS A 175 -9.70 7.83 -2.71
N ILE A 176 -9.69 8.46 -1.54
CA ILE A 176 -9.65 7.80 -0.22
C ILE A 176 -10.50 8.64 0.71
N ASP A 177 -11.56 8.03 1.29
CA ASP A 177 -12.44 8.63 2.28
C ASP A 177 -12.33 7.88 3.60
N GLU A 178 -12.26 8.59 4.70
CA GLU A 178 -12.43 8.02 6.02
C GLU A 178 -13.94 7.86 6.31
N ILE A 179 -14.35 6.72 6.88
CA ILE A 179 -15.75 6.40 7.15
C ILE A 179 -16.04 6.63 8.62
N ASP A 180 -17.01 7.48 8.90
CA ASP A 180 -17.58 7.64 10.25
C ASP A 180 -18.59 6.55 10.55
N SER A 181 -18.65 6.16 11.81
CA SER A 181 -19.63 5.20 12.35
C SER A 181 -19.79 3.91 11.53
N PRO A 182 -18.67 3.24 11.09
CA PRO A 182 -18.73 2.13 10.15
C PRO A 182 -19.55 0.95 10.70
N GLY A 183 -20.40 0.38 9.83
CA GLY A 183 -21.29 -0.75 10.16
C GLY A 183 -22.54 -0.37 10.91
N THR A 184 -22.84 0.93 11.08
CA THR A 184 -24.08 1.42 11.71
C THR A 184 -25.03 2.04 10.69
N SER A 185 -26.27 2.35 11.09
CA SER A 185 -27.24 3.07 10.24
C SER A 185 -26.86 4.53 9.96
N SER A 186 -25.90 5.08 10.70
CA SER A 186 -25.36 6.44 10.52
C SER A 186 -24.02 6.47 9.80
N GLU A 187 -23.61 5.34 9.22
CA GLU A 187 -22.38 5.26 8.45
C GLU A 187 -22.38 6.25 7.27
N HIS A 188 -21.34 7.06 7.16
CA HIS A 188 -21.12 7.97 6.03
C HIS A 188 -19.65 8.32 5.87
N PRO A 189 -19.19 8.72 4.66
CA PRO A 189 -17.87 9.31 4.50
C PRO A 189 -17.75 10.61 5.29
N LEU A 190 -16.59 10.84 5.93
CA LEU A 190 -16.31 12.13 6.55
C LEU A 190 -16.20 13.24 5.48
N ASN A 191 -16.61 14.45 5.88
CA ASN A 191 -16.31 15.61 5.05
C ASN A 191 -14.80 15.86 5.05
N ALA A 192 -14.26 16.39 3.97
CA ALA A 192 -12.82 16.67 3.85
C ALA A 192 -12.24 17.52 5.00
N ALA A 193 -13.06 18.40 5.61
CA ALA A 193 -12.65 19.20 6.77
C ALA A 193 -12.56 18.40 8.08
N ASP A 194 -13.25 17.28 8.16
CA ASP A 194 -13.39 16.44 9.37
C ASP A 194 -12.46 15.22 9.32
N GLU A 195 -11.84 14.93 8.16
CA GLU A 195 -10.89 13.83 8.01
C GLU A 195 -9.66 14.02 8.87
N HIS A 196 -9.16 12.91 9.41
CA HIS A 196 -7.98 12.90 10.29
C HIS A 196 -6.67 12.86 9.50
N GLY A 197 -6.72 12.47 8.22
CA GLY A 197 -5.55 12.32 7.35
C GLY A 197 -4.73 11.08 7.66
N TYR A 198 -5.39 9.99 8.08
CA TYR A 198 -4.71 8.71 8.32
C TYR A 198 -4.08 8.17 7.04
N LEU A 199 -4.71 8.40 5.89
CA LEU A 199 -4.16 8.05 4.60
C LEU A 199 -4.77 8.96 3.52
N TRP A 200 -3.95 9.78 2.87
CA TRP A 200 -4.39 10.66 1.78
C TRP A 200 -4.14 10.10 0.39
N ARG A 201 -3.01 9.35 0.25
CA ARG A 201 -2.61 8.73 -1.01
C ARG A 201 -1.91 7.41 -0.74
N LEU A 202 -2.12 6.44 -1.64
CA LEU A 202 -1.42 5.16 -1.62
C LEU A 202 -1.21 4.68 -3.06
N ASN A 203 0.05 4.55 -3.46
CA ASN A 203 0.41 3.87 -4.68
C ASN A 203 1.13 2.57 -4.34
N THR A 204 0.75 1.48 -5.01
CA THR A 204 1.41 0.18 -4.85
C THR A 204 1.89 -0.36 -6.18
N TYR A 205 3.04 -0.99 -6.16
CA TYR A 205 3.74 -1.48 -7.33
C TYR A 205 4.13 -2.92 -7.08
N TRP A 206 3.46 -3.86 -7.72
CA TRP A 206 3.84 -5.26 -7.70
C TRP A 206 4.79 -5.58 -8.83
N THR A 207 5.80 -6.39 -8.54
CA THR A 207 6.69 -7.03 -9.51
C THR A 207 6.79 -8.49 -9.13
N TYR A 208 6.64 -9.39 -10.09
CA TYR A 208 6.68 -10.83 -9.82
C TYR A 208 7.45 -11.57 -10.92
N GLU A 209 8.19 -12.61 -10.50
CA GLU A 209 9.07 -13.41 -11.33
C GLU A 209 8.92 -14.89 -10.99
N GLU A 210 8.53 -15.70 -11.99
CA GLU A 210 8.45 -17.15 -11.85
C GLU A 210 9.80 -17.78 -12.16
N ARG A 211 10.45 -18.32 -11.13
CA ARG A 211 11.70 -19.05 -11.21
C ARG A 211 11.91 -19.97 -10.01
N ASP A 212 12.85 -20.91 -10.11
CA ASP A 212 13.26 -21.80 -9.00
C ASP A 212 12.12 -22.64 -8.41
N GLY A 213 11.12 -23.02 -9.23
CA GLY A 213 10.00 -23.82 -8.80
C GLY A 213 8.95 -23.08 -7.97
N GLY A 214 8.84 -21.77 -8.15
CA GLY A 214 7.85 -20.93 -7.49
C GLY A 214 7.84 -19.51 -8.02
N LEU A 215 7.21 -18.62 -7.29
CA LEU A 215 7.01 -17.23 -7.64
C LEU A 215 7.65 -16.31 -6.59
N TYR A 216 8.61 -15.51 -7.02
CA TYR A 216 9.10 -14.37 -6.26
C TYR A 216 8.14 -13.21 -6.44
N LEU A 217 7.75 -12.61 -5.33
CA LEU A 217 6.81 -11.48 -5.26
C LEU A 217 7.51 -10.31 -4.58
N GLN A 218 7.45 -9.15 -5.20
CA GLN A 218 7.94 -7.91 -4.61
C GLN A 218 6.86 -6.85 -4.73
N ILE A 219 6.57 -6.17 -3.62
CA ILE A 219 5.64 -5.05 -3.58
C ILE A 219 6.36 -3.82 -3.04
N GLU A 220 6.23 -2.70 -3.73
CA GLU A 220 6.56 -1.39 -3.16
C GLU A 220 5.28 -0.61 -2.89
N ALA A 221 5.23 0.06 -1.74
CA ALA A 221 4.11 0.91 -1.35
C ALA A 221 4.62 2.31 -0.99
N VAL A 222 4.07 3.31 -1.65
CA VAL A 222 4.33 4.73 -1.36
C VAL A 222 3.05 5.36 -0.88
N SER A 223 3.04 5.87 0.35
CA SER A 223 1.87 6.51 0.95
C SER A 223 2.17 7.91 1.45
N LEU A 224 1.13 8.73 1.51
CA LEU A 224 1.11 10.07 2.07
C LEU A 224 0.06 10.13 3.16
N THR A 225 0.48 10.51 4.36
CA THR A 225 -0.36 10.65 5.54
C THR A 225 -0.17 12.03 6.15
N ARG A 226 -1.03 12.42 7.07
CA ARG A 226 -0.87 13.63 7.86
C ARG A 226 0.36 13.55 8.75
N SER A 227 1.06 14.67 8.94
CA SER A 227 2.14 14.76 9.92
C SER A 227 1.61 14.66 11.36
N ILE A 228 2.42 14.07 12.23
CA ILE A 228 2.09 13.98 13.66
C ILE A 228 2.14 15.37 14.29
N PRO A 229 1.09 15.80 15.02
CA PRO A 229 1.08 17.09 15.69
C PRO A 229 2.27 17.27 16.62
N HIS A 230 2.82 18.49 16.69
CA HIS A 230 3.91 18.83 17.59
C HIS A 230 3.53 18.51 19.05
N GLY A 231 4.46 17.91 19.78
CA GLY A 231 4.29 17.53 21.18
C GLY A 231 3.80 16.10 21.41
N LEU A 232 3.17 15.43 20.43
CA LEU A 232 2.71 14.04 20.54
C LEU A 232 3.62 13.03 19.82
N GLY A 233 4.63 13.53 19.09
CA GLY A 233 5.47 12.69 18.22
C GLY A 233 6.14 11.51 18.94
N TRP A 234 6.65 11.73 20.15
CA TRP A 234 7.32 10.68 20.92
C TRP A 234 6.41 9.48 21.26
N ALA A 235 5.10 9.73 21.44
CA ALA A 235 4.13 8.69 21.80
C ALA A 235 3.50 8.00 20.59
N ILE A 236 3.31 8.72 19.48
CA ILE A 236 2.53 8.25 18.32
C ILE A 236 3.44 7.81 17.16
N ARG A 237 4.62 8.42 17.01
CA ARG A 237 5.55 8.14 15.89
C ARG A 237 5.86 6.65 15.70
N PRO A 238 6.17 5.84 16.73
CA PRO A 238 6.45 4.42 16.55
C PRO A 238 5.29 3.66 15.90
N TYR A 239 4.04 4.02 16.23
CA TYR A 239 2.84 3.39 15.65
C TYR A 239 2.64 3.81 14.18
N VAL A 240 2.77 5.10 13.88
CA VAL A 240 2.61 5.62 12.51
C VAL A 240 3.68 5.04 11.58
N GLU A 241 4.89 4.83 12.08
CA GLU A 241 5.99 4.24 11.30
C GLU A 241 5.85 2.71 11.16
N SER A 242 5.18 2.00 12.08
CA SER A 242 4.99 0.55 11.98
C SER A 242 3.85 0.14 11.03
N ILE A 243 2.80 0.96 10.90
CA ILE A 243 1.61 0.64 10.11
C ILE A 243 1.93 0.26 8.65
N PRO A 244 2.74 0.99 7.88
CA PRO A 244 3.06 0.61 6.51
C PRO A 244 3.78 -0.74 6.42
N ARG A 245 4.68 -1.02 7.35
CA ARG A 245 5.38 -2.30 7.44
C ARG A 245 4.43 -3.45 7.70
N GLU A 246 3.59 -3.33 8.74
CA GLU A 246 2.63 -4.36 9.12
C GLU A 246 1.60 -4.63 8.02
N SER A 247 1.17 -3.58 7.29
CA SER A 247 0.28 -3.71 6.13
C SER A 247 0.93 -4.49 4.99
N LEU A 248 2.22 -4.28 4.72
CA LEU A 248 2.96 -5.06 3.73
C LEU A 248 3.15 -6.51 4.15
N GLU A 249 3.52 -6.76 5.42
CA GLU A 249 3.64 -8.11 5.98
C GLU A 249 2.31 -8.87 5.84
N PHE A 250 1.20 -8.26 6.24
CA PHE A 250 -0.13 -8.83 6.09
C PHE A 250 -0.46 -9.14 4.63
N THR A 251 -0.22 -8.21 3.73
CA THR A 251 -0.53 -8.35 2.30
C THR A 251 0.25 -9.51 1.68
N LEU A 252 1.56 -9.59 1.91
CA LEU A 252 2.41 -10.66 1.41
C LEU A 252 2.03 -12.03 1.98
N HIS A 253 1.76 -12.11 3.28
CA HIS A 253 1.27 -13.35 3.90
C HIS A 253 -0.06 -13.80 3.30
N SER A 254 -0.99 -12.89 3.08
CA SER A 254 -2.30 -13.17 2.51
C SER A 254 -2.20 -13.67 1.06
N VAL A 255 -1.38 -13.02 0.23
CA VAL A 255 -1.12 -13.44 -1.15
C VAL A 255 -0.48 -14.84 -1.18
N CYS A 256 0.59 -15.08 -0.40
CA CYS A 256 1.24 -16.38 -0.36
C CYS A 256 0.31 -17.48 0.15
N ALA A 257 -0.59 -17.18 1.08
CA ALA A 257 -1.59 -18.12 1.57
C ALA A 257 -2.66 -18.43 0.51
N ALA A 258 -3.11 -17.42 -0.25
CA ALA A 258 -4.08 -17.57 -1.32
C ALA A 258 -3.52 -18.44 -2.47
N LEU A 259 -2.29 -18.18 -2.90
CA LEU A 259 -1.59 -18.95 -3.94
C LEU A 259 -1.42 -20.41 -3.54
N ARG A 260 -1.02 -20.71 -2.30
CA ARG A 260 -0.90 -22.09 -1.78
C ARG A 260 -2.24 -22.85 -1.80
N LYS A 261 -3.36 -22.18 -1.51
CA LYS A 261 -4.68 -22.81 -1.57
C LYS A 261 -5.11 -23.15 -2.99
N GLN A 262 -4.76 -22.32 -3.96
CA GLN A 262 -5.04 -22.56 -5.37
C GLN A 262 -4.25 -23.77 -5.90
N ASP A 263 -2.97 -23.88 -5.56
CA ASP A 263 -2.12 -25.01 -5.92
C ASP A 263 -2.66 -26.35 -5.39
N ILE A 264 -3.03 -26.40 -4.11
CA ILE A 264 -3.64 -27.61 -3.50
C ILE A 264 -4.97 -27.97 -4.18
N ALA A 265 -5.78 -27.00 -4.56
CA ALA A 265 -7.05 -27.25 -5.25
C ALA A 265 -6.85 -27.76 -6.68
N ALA A 266 -5.83 -27.28 -7.39
CA ALA A 266 -5.46 -27.77 -8.72
C ALA A 266 -4.97 -29.22 -8.66
N LEU A 267 -4.05 -29.55 -7.74
CA LEU A 267 -3.53 -30.91 -7.55
C LEU A 267 -4.60 -31.96 -7.20
N LYS A 268 -5.67 -31.57 -6.51
CA LYS A 268 -6.81 -32.46 -6.23
C LYS A 268 -7.65 -32.76 -7.46
N LYS A 269 -7.83 -31.77 -8.34
CA LYS A 269 -8.59 -31.97 -9.60
C LYS A 269 -7.86 -32.84 -10.62
N ASP A 270 -6.53 -32.80 -10.62
CA ASP A 270 -5.71 -33.61 -11.52
C ASP A 270 -5.61 -35.08 -11.06
N ASN A 271 -6.02 -35.41 -9.83
CA ASN A 271 -6.02 -36.76 -9.26
C ASN A 271 -7.42 -37.41 -9.18
N GLU A 272 -8.48 -36.71 -9.61
CA GLU A 272 -9.86 -37.24 -9.76
C GLU A 272 -10.19 -37.55 -11.23
#